data_6a64c09b421dd99af39ef018f68c7cdc
#
_entry.id   6a64c09b421dd99af39ef018f68c7cdc
#
_cell.length_a   1.000
_cell.length_b   1.000
_cell.length_c   1.000
_cell.angle_alpha   90.00
_cell.angle_beta   90.00
_cell.angle_gamma   90.00
#
_symmetry.space_group_name_H-M   'P 1'
#
loop_
_entity.id
_entity.type
_entity.pdbx_description
1 polymer ?
#
loop_
_entity_poly.entity_id
_entity_poly.type
_entity_poly.pdbx_seq_one_letter_code
_entity_poly.pdbx_strand_id
1 'polypeptide(L)'
;MLKYPSPERAFSLVQIIMAFTCCWPLPAMSTKYQLFQFKILRSVLLLNAVLLLLPLLYAIHMHRNDAENFAKATCMGLAVVHILLQASVCIGQYDNLQKLIEEMKICCLTAKPYERDVFQRYVDKYSLSYVLCSAWFYLTASIMILGCLFISDPFPTNAVYPFPVNFEPLRSIIFIHQACVGIQCAANASTNILVALLLLFATARFELLMMELRNVKDKETLIKCMKNYYVLRRYATNVTSSVRYMVLITVILCIVACVFAGINLIGKQPITVKVQFLTVGATGLLEVFMCSLPADRLIDMSGNVMQGIYESKWYKGSLGIQKLVALMLTPLSPITVKINSIIPVLSLNFYCSYISNTFSLFTALRIVMIDEED
;
A
#
# COMPACT_ATOMS: atom_id res chain seq x y z
N MET A 1 -6.04 23.80 16.90
CA MET A 1 -6.39 22.39 16.76
C MET A 1 -6.64 22.10 15.28
N LEU A 2 -5.81 21.30 14.64
CA LEU A 2 -6.05 20.79 13.28
C LEU A 2 -7.32 19.93 13.33
N LYS A 3 -8.39 20.37 12.67
CA LYS A 3 -9.65 19.63 12.62
C LYS A 3 -9.44 18.44 11.68
N TYR A 4 -9.39 17.23 12.20
CA TYR A 4 -9.25 16.01 11.40
C TYR A 4 -10.38 15.91 10.36
N PRO A 5 -10.12 15.36 9.17
CA PRO A 5 -11.13 15.22 8.13
C PRO A 5 -12.25 14.25 8.57
N SER A 6 -13.47 14.49 8.12
CA SER A 6 -14.53 13.47 8.25
C SER A 6 -14.19 12.22 7.43
N PRO A 7 -14.78 11.04 7.71
CA PRO A 7 -14.53 9.83 6.94
C PRO A 7 -14.71 10.03 5.43
N GLU A 8 -15.70 10.83 5.02
CA GLU A 8 -15.97 11.13 3.61
C GLU A 8 -14.85 11.99 2.98
N ARG A 9 -14.31 12.95 3.74
CA ARG A 9 -13.16 13.75 3.29
C ARG A 9 -11.89 12.92 3.21
N ALA A 10 -11.72 11.94 4.10
CA ALA A 10 -10.59 11.02 4.04
C ALA A 10 -10.61 10.19 2.74
N PHE A 11 -11.79 9.70 2.30
CA PHE A 11 -11.91 9.00 1.01
C PHE A 11 -11.55 9.89 -0.18
N SER A 12 -12.04 11.13 -0.19
CA SER A 12 -11.72 12.09 -1.27
C SER A 12 -10.23 12.42 -1.31
N LEU A 13 -9.59 12.55 -0.15
CA LEU A 13 -8.16 12.80 -0.05
C LEU A 13 -7.34 11.63 -0.62
N VAL A 14 -7.67 10.40 -0.26
CA VAL A 14 -7.00 9.20 -0.81
C VAL A 14 -7.19 9.14 -2.33
N GLN A 15 -8.38 9.44 -2.83
CA GLN A 15 -8.67 9.46 -4.26
C GLN A 15 -7.81 10.49 -5.01
N ILE A 16 -7.60 11.68 -4.43
CA ILE A 16 -6.75 12.74 -5.01
C ILE A 16 -5.27 12.31 -5.00
N ILE A 17 -4.78 11.77 -3.88
CA ILE A 17 -3.40 11.30 -3.75
C ILE A 17 -3.07 10.22 -4.79
N MET A 18 -4.04 9.36 -5.12
CA MET A 18 -3.88 8.26 -6.07
C MET A 18 -4.28 8.63 -7.52
N ALA A 19 -4.60 9.88 -7.82
CA ALA A 19 -5.16 10.27 -9.12
C ALA A 19 -4.27 9.85 -10.32
N PHE A 20 -2.95 9.96 -10.17
CA PHE A 20 -1.98 9.62 -11.23
C PHE A 20 -1.76 8.11 -11.45
N THR A 21 -2.41 7.23 -10.68
CA THR A 21 -2.30 5.77 -10.89
C THR A 21 -3.50 5.19 -11.60
N CYS A 22 -4.65 5.86 -11.56
CA CYS A 22 -5.94 5.31 -11.99
C CYS A 22 -6.27 3.95 -11.34
N CYS A 23 -5.77 3.70 -10.11
CA CYS A 23 -6.04 2.47 -9.35
C CYS A 23 -7.33 2.57 -8.53
N TRP A 24 -7.84 3.77 -8.30
CA TRP A 24 -9.13 3.97 -7.65
C TRP A 24 -10.28 3.73 -8.64
N PRO A 25 -11.16 2.74 -8.42
CA PRO A 25 -12.24 2.44 -9.35
C PRO A 25 -13.30 3.55 -9.38
N LEU A 26 -13.89 3.76 -10.55
CA LEU A 26 -15.02 4.67 -10.70
C LEU A 26 -16.26 4.14 -9.97
N PRO A 27 -17.20 5.00 -9.55
CA PRO A 27 -18.49 4.57 -9.02
C PRO A 27 -19.26 3.68 -10.01
N ALA A 28 -20.08 2.72 -9.52
CA ALA A 28 -20.85 1.82 -10.38
C ALA A 28 -21.86 2.55 -11.28
N MET A 29 -22.33 3.73 -10.84
CA MET A 29 -23.24 4.58 -11.62
C MET A 29 -22.53 5.43 -12.69
N SER A 30 -21.26 5.22 -12.94
CA SER A 30 -20.50 5.98 -13.94
C SER A 30 -21.02 5.69 -15.36
N THR A 31 -21.08 6.73 -16.21
CA THR A 31 -21.52 6.59 -17.60
C THR A 31 -20.50 5.81 -18.43
N LYS A 32 -20.93 5.19 -19.53
CA LYS A 32 -20.03 4.50 -20.47
C LYS A 32 -18.91 5.41 -20.99
N TYR A 33 -19.22 6.70 -21.16
CA TYR A 33 -18.24 7.71 -21.59
C TYR A 33 -17.17 7.95 -20.53
N GLN A 34 -17.53 8.13 -19.26
CA GLN A 34 -16.59 8.26 -18.15
C GLN A 34 -15.71 7.03 -18.00
N LEU A 35 -16.27 5.83 -18.13
CA LEU A 35 -15.49 4.59 -18.10
C LEU A 35 -14.52 4.51 -19.27
N PHE A 36 -14.90 4.95 -20.46
CA PHE A 36 -14.03 4.99 -21.64
C PHE A 36 -12.87 5.97 -21.44
N GLN A 37 -13.16 7.21 -20.99
CA GLN A 37 -12.14 8.20 -20.68
C GLN A 37 -11.14 7.70 -19.61
N PHE A 38 -11.65 7.05 -18.56
CA PHE A 38 -10.83 6.46 -17.51
C PHE A 38 -9.89 5.37 -18.06
N LYS A 39 -10.39 4.49 -18.93
CA LYS A 39 -9.57 3.46 -19.59
C LYS A 39 -8.48 4.08 -20.46
N ILE A 40 -8.81 5.12 -21.24
CA ILE A 40 -7.82 5.83 -22.07
C ILE A 40 -6.74 6.45 -21.19
N LEU A 41 -7.13 7.22 -20.16
CA LEU A 41 -6.18 7.87 -19.25
C LEU A 41 -5.23 6.84 -18.62
N ARG A 42 -5.78 5.72 -18.13
CA ARG A 42 -4.99 4.64 -17.56
C ARG A 42 -4.02 4.04 -18.59
N SER A 43 -4.46 3.81 -19.83
CA SER A 43 -3.61 3.29 -20.89
C SER A 43 -2.47 4.25 -21.24
N VAL A 44 -2.75 5.56 -21.28
CA VAL A 44 -1.72 6.61 -21.51
C VAL A 44 -0.70 6.61 -20.39
N LEU A 45 -1.14 6.53 -19.12
CA LEU A 45 -0.24 6.48 -17.96
C LEU A 45 0.63 5.21 -17.95
N LEU A 46 0.08 4.06 -18.34
CA LEU A 46 0.84 2.82 -18.45
C LEU A 46 1.84 2.87 -19.61
N LEU A 47 1.44 3.42 -20.74
CA LEU A 47 2.35 3.64 -21.88
C LEU A 47 3.50 4.56 -21.50
N ASN A 48 3.22 5.65 -20.78
CA ASN A 48 4.22 6.57 -20.25
C ASN A 48 5.28 5.85 -19.40
N ALA A 49 4.85 4.94 -18.51
CA ALA A 49 5.74 4.13 -17.68
C ALA A 49 6.56 3.14 -18.54
N VAL A 50 5.95 2.46 -19.52
CA VAL A 50 6.65 1.53 -20.42
C VAL A 50 7.72 2.24 -21.24
N LEU A 51 7.44 3.45 -21.73
CA LEU A 51 8.39 4.25 -22.51
C LEU A 51 9.65 4.61 -21.70
N LEU A 52 9.56 4.76 -20.36
CA LEU A 52 10.74 4.95 -19.52
C LEU A 52 11.41 3.63 -19.16
N LEU A 53 10.66 2.55 -19.05
CA LEU A 53 11.22 1.23 -18.71
C LEU A 53 12.23 0.76 -19.76
N LEU A 54 11.95 0.98 -21.05
CA LEU A 54 12.82 0.54 -22.16
C LEU A 54 14.25 1.11 -22.05
N PRO A 55 14.48 2.44 -21.95
CA PRO A 55 15.82 2.99 -21.80
C PRO A 55 16.47 2.65 -20.45
N LEU A 56 15.69 2.37 -19.39
CA LEU A 56 16.25 1.85 -18.13
C LEU A 56 16.75 0.41 -18.29
N LEU A 57 16.01 -0.46 -18.98
CA LEU A 57 16.47 -1.83 -19.28
C LEU A 57 17.74 -1.80 -20.15
N TYR A 58 17.80 -0.88 -21.12
CA TYR A 58 18.99 -0.68 -21.92
C TYR A 58 20.18 -0.19 -21.07
N ALA A 59 19.94 0.73 -20.12
CA ALA A 59 20.96 1.18 -19.17
C ALA A 59 21.47 0.04 -18.27
N ILE A 60 20.59 -0.83 -17.76
CA ILE A 60 20.96 -2.03 -16.99
C ILE A 60 21.90 -2.95 -17.81
N HIS A 61 21.57 -3.15 -19.10
CA HIS A 61 22.41 -3.97 -19.97
C HIS A 61 23.79 -3.35 -20.24
N MET A 62 23.83 -2.03 -20.47
CA MET A 62 25.07 -1.30 -20.75
C MET A 62 26.01 -1.22 -19.54
N HIS A 63 25.44 -1.04 -18.33
CA HIS A 63 26.21 -0.88 -17.10
C HIS A 63 26.42 -2.19 -16.33
N ARG A 64 26.27 -3.35 -16.95
CA ARG A 64 26.41 -4.66 -16.28
C ARG A 64 27.73 -4.91 -15.57
N ASN A 65 28.81 -4.24 -16.00
CA ASN A 65 30.15 -4.33 -15.43
C ASN A 65 30.48 -3.19 -14.45
N ASP A 66 29.54 -2.29 -14.20
CA ASP A 66 29.65 -1.16 -13.28
C ASP A 66 28.56 -1.30 -12.20
N ALA A 67 28.92 -1.86 -11.05
CA ALA A 67 27.99 -2.23 -9.99
C ALA A 67 27.16 -1.04 -9.51
N GLU A 68 27.73 0.17 -9.45
CA GLU A 68 27.02 1.35 -8.96
C GLU A 68 25.98 1.85 -9.96
N ASN A 69 26.35 2.04 -11.23
CA ASN A 69 25.41 2.49 -12.26
C ASN A 69 24.37 1.41 -12.60
N PHE A 70 24.76 0.12 -12.56
CA PHE A 70 23.84 -0.99 -12.62
C PHE A 70 22.78 -0.94 -11.50
N ALA A 71 23.23 -0.72 -10.25
CA ALA A 71 22.33 -0.63 -9.10
C ALA A 71 21.38 0.57 -9.20
N LYS A 72 21.85 1.74 -9.67
CA LYS A 72 21.02 2.91 -9.93
C LYS A 72 19.94 2.62 -10.95
N ALA A 73 20.32 2.13 -12.14
CA ALA A 73 19.38 1.83 -13.21
C ALA A 73 18.37 0.75 -12.80
N THR A 74 18.82 -0.29 -12.08
CA THR A 74 17.95 -1.36 -11.59
C THR A 74 16.96 -0.83 -10.56
N CYS A 75 17.38 -0.03 -9.59
CA CYS A 75 16.50 0.54 -8.58
C CYS A 75 15.39 1.40 -9.21
N MET A 76 15.74 2.25 -10.19
CA MET A 76 14.76 3.03 -10.93
C MET A 76 13.84 2.16 -11.80
N GLY A 77 14.39 1.15 -12.47
CA GLY A 77 13.63 0.18 -13.25
C GLY A 77 12.60 -0.56 -12.41
N LEU A 78 12.97 -0.99 -11.19
CA LEU A 78 12.05 -1.64 -10.26
C LEU A 78 10.90 -0.74 -9.84
N ALA A 79 11.14 0.56 -9.63
CA ALA A 79 10.08 1.51 -9.32
C ALA A 79 9.06 1.64 -10.47
N VAL A 80 9.53 1.63 -11.72
CA VAL A 80 8.65 1.65 -12.91
C VAL A 80 7.92 0.31 -13.08
N VAL A 81 8.60 -0.82 -12.89
CA VAL A 81 7.97 -2.16 -12.90
C VAL A 81 6.89 -2.26 -11.82
N HIS A 82 7.10 -1.65 -10.65
CA HIS A 82 6.10 -1.60 -9.59
C HIS A 82 4.80 -0.94 -10.06
N ILE A 83 4.86 0.19 -10.79
CA ILE A 83 3.67 0.83 -11.39
C ILE A 83 2.90 -0.15 -12.28
N LEU A 84 3.61 -0.84 -13.20
CA LEU A 84 2.98 -1.73 -14.17
C LEU A 84 2.32 -2.95 -13.51
N LEU A 85 3.00 -3.57 -12.56
CA LEU A 85 2.48 -4.74 -11.84
C LEU A 85 1.30 -4.37 -10.94
N GLN A 86 1.42 -3.27 -10.18
CA GLN A 86 0.37 -2.80 -9.30
C GLN A 86 -0.90 -2.42 -10.07
N ALA A 87 -0.74 -1.70 -11.20
CA ALA A 87 -1.85 -1.37 -12.09
C ALA A 87 -2.50 -2.63 -12.68
N SER A 88 -1.71 -3.64 -13.06
CA SER A 88 -2.22 -4.91 -13.59
C SER A 88 -3.10 -5.63 -12.56
N VAL A 89 -2.69 -5.67 -11.28
CA VAL A 89 -3.51 -6.22 -10.19
C VAL A 89 -4.78 -5.40 -9.98
N CYS A 90 -4.68 -4.07 -9.97
CA CYS A 90 -5.86 -3.20 -9.84
C CYS A 90 -6.85 -3.37 -11.00
N ILE A 91 -6.37 -3.62 -12.21
CA ILE A 91 -7.21 -3.94 -13.38
C ILE A 91 -7.91 -5.30 -13.19
N GLY A 92 -7.15 -6.32 -12.79
CA GLY A 92 -7.69 -7.67 -12.57
C GLY A 92 -8.69 -7.75 -11.41
N GLN A 93 -8.53 -6.88 -10.40
CA GLN A 93 -9.41 -6.81 -9.22
C GLN A 93 -10.43 -5.66 -9.28
N TYR A 94 -10.59 -4.99 -10.44
CA TYR A 94 -11.37 -3.77 -10.58
C TYR A 94 -12.78 -3.88 -10.00
N ASP A 95 -13.55 -4.89 -10.40
CA ASP A 95 -14.95 -5.08 -9.98
C ASP A 95 -15.06 -5.42 -8.48
N ASN A 96 -14.10 -6.19 -7.95
CA ASN A 96 -14.06 -6.52 -6.53
C ASN A 96 -13.72 -5.29 -5.69
N LEU A 97 -12.71 -4.52 -6.06
CA LEU A 97 -12.33 -3.29 -5.38
C LEU A 97 -13.47 -2.26 -5.45
N GLN A 98 -14.14 -2.12 -6.59
CA GLN A 98 -15.28 -1.23 -6.75
C GLN A 98 -16.39 -1.57 -5.74
N LYS A 99 -16.81 -2.84 -5.68
CA LYS A 99 -17.84 -3.32 -4.73
C LYS A 99 -17.45 -3.07 -3.27
N LEU A 100 -16.19 -3.37 -2.90
CA LEU A 100 -15.69 -3.19 -1.53
C LEU A 100 -15.66 -1.71 -1.12
N ILE A 101 -15.24 -0.83 -2.03
CA ILE A 101 -15.20 0.62 -1.79
C ILE A 101 -16.62 1.19 -1.72
N GLU A 102 -17.54 0.74 -2.55
CA GLU A 102 -18.93 1.17 -2.51
C GLU A 102 -19.63 0.72 -1.21
N GLU A 103 -19.44 -0.55 -0.81
CA GLU A 103 -19.95 -1.03 0.49
C GLU A 103 -19.41 -0.19 1.64
N MET A 104 -18.11 0.11 1.63
CA MET A 104 -17.48 0.98 2.63
C MET A 104 -18.12 2.38 2.65
N LYS A 105 -18.28 3.03 1.48
CA LYS A 105 -18.87 4.36 1.38
C LYS A 105 -20.32 4.38 1.86
N ILE A 106 -21.13 3.43 1.42
CA ILE A 106 -22.54 3.31 1.83
C ILE A 106 -22.63 3.12 3.34
N CYS A 107 -21.81 2.22 3.90
CA CYS A 107 -21.79 1.96 5.33
C CYS A 107 -21.43 3.23 6.13
N CYS A 108 -20.46 4.02 5.71
CA CYS A 108 -20.10 5.27 6.40
C CYS A 108 -21.19 6.34 6.26
N LEU A 109 -21.88 6.42 5.11
CA LEU A 109 -22.96 7.40 4.89
C LEU A 109 -24.23 7.06 5.68
N THR A 110 -24.53 5.77 5.85
CA THR A 110 -25.72 5.28 6.58
C THR A 110 -25.46 5.00 8.05
N ALA A 111 -24.21 5.24 8.52
CA ALA A 111 -23.79 4.95 9.88
C ALA A 111 -24.56 5.78 10.92
N LYS A 112 -24.99 5.13 11.99
CA LYS A 112 -25.58 5.77 13.17
C LYS A 112 -24.55 6.65 13.88
N PRO A 113 -24.98 7.62 14.72
CA PRO A 113 -24.03 8.51 15.40
C PRO A 113 -22.89 7.80 16.14
N TYR A 114 -23.21 6.74 16.92
CA TYR A 114 -22.19 5.98 17.66
C TYR A 114 -21.24 5.19 16.75
N GLU A 115 -21.71 4.69 15.61
CA GLU A 115 -20.89 4.01 14.58
C GLU A 115 -19.97 5.00 13.90
N ARG A 116 -20.49 6.20 13.60
CA ARG A 116 -19.72 7.29 13.01
C ARG A 116 -18.60 7.76 13.94
N ASP A 117 -18.83 7.80 15.24
CA ASP A 117 -17.81 8.12 16.24
C ASP A 117 -16.65 7.12 16.22
N VAL A 118 -16.95 5.83 16.02
CA VAL A 118 -15.90 4.81 15.87
C VAL A 118 -15.12 5.03 14.57
N PHE A 119 -15.79 5.22 13.43
CA PHE A 119 -15.10 5.50 12.16
C PHE A 119 -14.25 6.78 12.25
N GLN A 120 -14.77 7.85 12.86
CA GLN A 120 -14.03 9.09 13.08
C GLN A 120 -12.77 8.86 13.92
N ARG A 121 -12.84 8.07 14.96
CA ARG A 121 -11.70 7.72 15.82
C ARG A 121 -10.58 7.02 15.02
N TYR A 122 -10.93 6.13 14.08
CA TYR A 122 -9.94 5.52 13.18
C TYR A 122 -9.33 6.55 12.23
N VAL A 123 -10.12 7.44 11.65
CA VAL A 123 -9.62 8.54 10.83
C VAL A 123 -8.67 9.43 11.63
N ASP A 124 -9.07 9.87 12.83
CA ASP A 124 -8.26 10.73 13.70
C ASP A 124 -6.91 10.08 14.07
N LYS A 125 -6.94 8.77 14.32
CA LYS A 125 -5.76 8.01 14.75
C LYS A 125 -4.76 7.78 13.63
N TYR A 126 -5.23 7.52 12.40
CA TYR A 126 -4.36 7.02 11.33
C TYR A 126 -4.16 8.02 10.19
N SER A 127 -5.07 8.97 9.95
CA SER A 127 -5.01 9.84 8.76
C SER A 127 -3.72 10.65 8.67
N LEU A 128 -3.27 11.23 9.78
CA LEU A 128 -2.03 12.03 9.80
C LEU A 128 -0.82 11.20 9.38
N SER A 129 -0.67 9.98 9.91
CA SER A 129 0.45 9.09 9.57
C SER A 129 0.46 8.76 8.07
N TYR A 130 -0.69 8.44 7.47
CA TYR A 130 -0.79 8.11 6.04
C TYR A 130 -0.58 9.33 5.15
N VAL A 131 -1.03 10.52 5.56
CA VAL A 131 -0.75 11.78 4.85
C VAL A 131 0.73 12.10 4.88
N LEU A 132 1.40 11.94 6.02
CA LEU A 132 2.85 12.14 6.14
C LEU A 132 3.64 11.13 5.30
N CYS A 133 3.25 9.86 5.27
CA CYS A 133 3.86 8.87 4.37
C CYS A 133 3.71 9.27 2.89
N SER A 134 2.52 9.70 2.48
CA SER A 134 2.31 10.19 1.11
C SER A 134 3.14 11.40 0.80
N ALA A 135 3.19 12.38 1.71
CA ALA A 135 4.04 13.56 1.54
C ALA A 135 5.53 13.17 1.39
N TRP A 136 5.98 12.15 2.15
CA TRP A 136 7.32 11.58 2.00
C TRP A 136 7.56 11.00 0.60
N PHE A 137 6.61 10.24 0.04
CA PHE A 137 6.76 9.65 -1.29
C PHE A 137 6.87 10.74 -2.38
N TYR A 138 6.05 11.77 -2.31
CA TYR A 138 6.15 12.92 -3.24
C TYR A 138 7.42 13.74 -3.01
N LEU A 139 7.90 13.87 -1.77
CA LEU A 139 9.18 14.49 -1.46
C LEU A 139 10.34 13.68 -2.06
N THR A 140 10.33 12.35 -1.93
CA THR A 140 11.35 11.47 -2.54
C THR A 140 11.37 11.65 -4.06
N ALA A 141 10.21 11.64 -4.72
CA ALA A 141 10.14 11.90 -6.16
C ALA A 141 10.70 13.29 -6.52
N SER A 142 10.41 14.32 -5.73
CA SER A 142 10.94 15.67 -5.92
C SER A 142 12.46 15.70 -5.76
N ILE A 143 13.01 15.02 -4.76
CA ILE A 143 14.47 14.91 -4.55
C ILE A 143 15.12 14.20 -5.75
N MET A 144 14.51 13.16 -6.30
CA MET A 144 15.02 12.47 -7.48
C MET A 144 14.98 13.39 -8.73
N ILE A 145 13.88 14.09 -8.96
CA ILE A 145 13.70 14.97 -10.12
C ILE A 145 14.62 16.20 -10.04
N LEU A 146 14.70 16.85 -8.88
CA LEU A 146 15.50 18.05 -8.71
C LEU A 146 16.97 17.76 -8.46
N GLY A 147 17.30 16.56 -7.99
CA GLY A 147 18.67 16.16 -7.67
C GLY A 147 19.61 16.20 -8.89
N CYS A 148 19.10 15.95 -10.09
CA CYS A 148 19.89 16.05 -11.32
C CYS A 148 20.38 17.49 -11.61
N LEU A 149 19.74 18.52 -11.04
CA LEU A 149 20.22 19.91 -11.14
C LEU A 149 21.49 20.18 -10.33
N PHE A 150 21.76 19.33 -9.33
CA PHE A 150 22.94 19.41 -8.44
C PHE A 150 24.02 18.37 -8.79
N ILE A 151 23.69 17.41 -9.65
CA ILE A 151 24.57 16.40 -10.20
C ILE A 151 24.72 16.74 -11.68
N SER A 152 25.90 16.54 -12.26
CA SER A 152 26.14 16.84 -13.70
C SER A 152 25.37 15.88 -14.65
N ASP A 153 24.33 15.21 -14.16
CA ASP A 153 23.50 14.30 -14.94
C ASP A 153 22.44 15.08 -15.72
N PRO A 154 22.24 14.79 -17.00
CA PRO A 154 21.30 15.54 -17.83
C PRO A 154 19.83 15.24 -17.51
N PHE A 155 19.53 14.12 -16.82
CA PHE A 155 18.19 13.59 -16.59
C PHE A 155 17.97 13.12 -15.15
N PRO A 156 16.70 13.11 -14.66
CA PRO A 156 16.36 12.63 -13.31
C PRO A 156 16.65 11.15 -13.06
N THR A 157 16.71 10.32 -14.12
CA THR A 157 17.02 8.89 -14.03
C THR A 157 18.26 8.57 -14.84
N ASN A 158 18.95 7.47 -14.49
CA ASN A 158 20.12 6.97 -15.21
C ASN A 158 19.73 6.17 -16.48
N ALA A 159 18.66 6.60 -17.16
CA ALA A 159 18.21 5.96 -18.41
C ALA A 159 19.18 6.30 -19.54
N VAL A 160 19.60 5.26 -20.29
CA VAL A 160 20.45 5.41 -21.49
C VAL A 160 19.60 5.25 -22.74
N TYR A 161 19.71 6.19 -23.65
CA TYR A 161 18.96 6.18 -24.92
C TYR A 161 19.87 5.75 -26.07
N PRO A 162 19.39 4.93 -27.04
CA PRO A 162 20.18 4.46 -28.17
C PRO A 162 20.39 5.54 -29.27
N PHE A 163 19.98 6.77 -29.00
CA PHE A 163 20.06 7.92 -29.92
C PHE A 163 20.58 9.16 -29.18
N PRO A 164 21.12 10.16 -29.88
CA PRO A 164 21.63 11.38 -29.26
C PRO A 164 20.47 12.19 -28.63
N VAL A 165 20.62 12.59 -27.37
CA VAL A 165 19.57 13.28 -26.57
C VAL A 165 19.98 14.70 -26.16
N ASN A 166 21.12 15.20 -26.64
CA ASN A 166 21.73 16.44 -26.17
C ASN A 166 21.21 17.71 -26.87
N PHE A 167 20.22 17.59 -27.75
CA PHE A 167 19.67 18.73 -28.49
C PHE A 167 18.25 19.08 -28.01
N GLU A 168 17.95 20.38 -28.00
CA GLU A 168 16.61 20.88 -27.77
C GLU A 168 15.77 20.76 -29.05
N PRO A 169 14.45 20.43 -28.98
CA PRO A 169 13.63 20.30 -27.76
C PRO A 169 13.60 18.90 -27.11
N LEU A 170 14.30 17.92 -27.68
CA LEU A 170 14.23 16.53 -27.25
C LEU A 170 14.65 16.34 -25.78
N ARG A 171 15.72 17.04 -25.36
CA ARG A 171 16.19 17.00 -23.98
C ARG A 171 15.09 17.43 -22.98
N SER A 172 14.41 18.54 -23.27
CA SER A 172 13.30 19.04 -22.42
C SER A 172 12.11 18.08 -22.40
N ILE A 173 11.77 17.46 -23.54
CA ILE A 173 10.69 16.47 -23.62
C ILE A 173 11.01 15.23 -22.76
N ILE A 174 12.23 14.70 -22.86
CA ILE A 174 12.67 13.56 -22.07
C ILE A 174 12.68 13.90 -20.57
N PHE A 175 13.16 15.08 -20.20
CA PHE A 175 13.15 15.53 -18.81
C PHE A 175 11.73 15.56 -18.23
N ILE A 176 10.78 16.20 -18.94
CA ILE A 176 9.38 16.26 -18.51
C ILE A 176 8.75 14.87 -18.43
N HIS A 177 9.03 14.01 -19.43
CA HIS A 177 8.55 12.62 -19.42
C HIS A 177 9.04 11.86 -18.18
N GLN A 178 10.34 11.90 -17.87
CA GLN A 178 10.90 11.24 -16.69
C GLN A 178 10.36 11.83 -15.38
N ALA A 179 10.18 13.15 -15.30
CA ALA A 179 9.57 13.82 -14.15
C ALA A 179 8.11 13.38 -13.94
N CYS A 180 7.33 13.24 -15.00
CA CYS A 180 5.96 12.72 -14.94
C CYS A 180 5.93 11.27 -14.40
N VAL A 181 6.83 10.40 -14.86
CA VAL A 181 6.93 9.03 -14.33
C VAL A 181 7.39 9.04 -12.88
N GLY A 182 8.30 9.93 -12.47
CA GLY A 182 8.69 10.09 -11.07
C GLY A 182 7.51 10.43 -10.15
N ILE A 183 6.65 11.36 -10.57
CA ILE A 183 5.40 11.68 -9.85
C ILE A 183 4.44 10.47 -9.83
N GLN A 184 4.38 9.72 -10.93
CA GLN A 184 3.58 8.49 -11.02
C GLN A 184 4.10 7.40 -10.07
N CYS A 185 5.42 7.28 -9.85
CA CYS A 185 6.02 6.39 -8.84
C CYS A 185 5.55 6.77 -7.42
N ALA A 186 5.56 8.06 -7.07
CA ALA A 186 5.08 8.51 -5.75
C ALA A 186 3.58 8.23 -5.55
N ALA A 187 2.77 8.47 -6.58
CA ALA A 187 1.35 8.12 -6.55
C ALA A 187 1.13 6.61 -6.42
N ASN A 188 1.98 5.79 -7.08
CA ASN A 188 1.92 4.32 -6.98
C ASN A 188 2.26 3.84 -5.56
N ALA A 189 3.32 4.34 -4.93
CA ALA A 189 3.63 4.07 -3.53
C ALA A 189 2.45 4.39 -2.60
N SER A 190 1.74 5.47 -2.90
CA SER A 190 0.53 5.88 -2.17
C SER A 190 -0.68 4.95 -2.38
N THR A 191 -0.66 4.01 -3.34
CA THR A 191 -1.76 3.02 -3.52
C THR A 191 -1.90 2.10 -2.31
N ASN A 192 -0.85 1.92 -1.53
CA ASN A 192 -0.87 1.18 -0.27
C ASN A 192 -1.81 1.80 0.78
N ILE A 193 -2.20 3.09 0.63
CA ILE A 193 -3.23 3.72 1.46
C ILE A 193 -4.60 3.09 1.20
N LEU A 194 -4.91 2.70 -0.03
CA LEU A 194 -6.17 2.00 -0.34
C LEU A 194 -6.22 0.65 0.38
N VAL A 195 -5.10 -0.10 0.38
CA VAL A 195 -4.99 -1.35 1.14
C VAL A 195 -5.26 -1.09 2.62
N ALA A 196 -4.58 -0.10 3.19
CA ALA A 196 -4.74 0.27 4.59
C ALA A 196 -6.17 0.72 4.92
N LEU A 197 -6.79 1.54 4.07
CA LEU A 197 -8.14 2.04 4.24
C LEU A 197 -9.17 0.90 4.33
N LEU A 198 -9.09 -0.07 3.41
CA LEU A 198 -10.00 -1.22 3.40
C LEU A 198 -9.81 -2.12 4.62
N LEU A 199 -8.56 -2.37 5.03
CA LEU A 199 -8.26 -3.20 6.20
C LEU A 199 -8.69 -2.50 7.51
N LEU A 200 -8.41 -1.20 7.67
CA LEU A 200 -8.82 -0.42 8.85
C LEU A 200 -10.34 -0.27 8.94
N PHE A 201 -11.02 -0.12 7.81
CA PHE A 201 -12.48 -0.09 7.79
C PHE A 201 -13.08 -1.43 8.26
N ALA A 202 -12.54 -2.56 7.77
CA ALA A 202 -12.95 -3.87 8.26
C ALA A 202 -12.69 -4.03 9.77
N THR A 203 -11.54 -3.56 10.25
CA THR A 203 -11.18 -3.54 11.67
C THR A 203 -12.18 -2.74 12.50
N ALA A 204 -12.54 -1.53 12.07
CA ALA A 204 -13.51 -0.67 12.75
C ALA A 204 -14.90 -1.33 12.83
N ARG A 205 -15.33 -2.06 11.78
CA ARG A 205 -16.59 -2.82 11.80
C ARG A 205 -16.55 -3.98 12.79
N PHE A 206 -15.41 -4.67 12.96
CA PHE A 206 -15.26 -5.70 14.00
C PHE A 206 -15.31 -5.09 15.40
N GLU A 207 -14.72 -3.91 15.61
CA GLU A 207 -14.82 -3.19 16.89
C GLU A 207 -16.28 -2.83 17.21
N LEU A 208 -17.03 -2.32 16.22
CA LEU A 208 -18.48 -2.04 16.38
C LEU A 208 -19.25 -3.30 16.76
N LEU A 209 -19.00 -4.41 16.08
CA LEU A 209 -19.65 -5.68 16.42
C LEU A 209 -19.30 -6.16 17.82
N MET A 210 -18.06 -6.00 18.26
CA MET A 210 -17.63 -6.33 19.62
C MET A 210 -18.37 -5.47 20.66
N MET A 211 -18.57 -4.17 20.38
CA MET A 211 -19.36 -3.28 21.26
C MET A 211 -20.84 -3.70 21.31
N GLU A 212 -21.42 -4.11 20.19
CA GLU A 212 -22.79 -4.64 20.14
C GLU A 212 -22.91 -5.93 20.95
N LEU A 213 -21.96 -6.85 20.82
CA LEU A 213 -21.92 -8.12 21.57
C LEU A 213 -21.84 -7.92 23.10
N ARG A 214 -21.09 -6.89 23.57
CA ARG A 214 -21.03 -6.54 25.00
C ARG A 214 -22.39 -6.15 25.59
N ASN A 215 -23.27 -5.60 24.76
CA ASN A 215 -24.57 -5.05 25.18
C ASN A 215 -25.74 -5.99 24.90
N VAL A 216 -25.49 -7.25 24.49
CA VAL A 216 -26.53 -8.22 24.19
C VAL A 216 -27.30 -8.59 25.47
N LYS A 217 -28.67 -8.49 25.42
CA LYS A 217 -29.57 -8.82 26.53
C LYS A 217 -30.53 -9.96 26.21
N ASP A 218 -30.80 -10.19 24.95
CA ASP A 218 -31.80 -11.16 24.48
C ASP A 218 -31.25 -12.05 23.36
N LYS A 219 -31.94 -13.19 23.14
CA LYS A 219 -31.54 -14.19 22.14
C LYS A 219 -31.64 -13.67 20.71
N GLU A 220 -32.61 -12.79 20.45
CA GLU A 220 -32.86 -12.28 19.08
C GLU A 220 -31.73 -11.35 18.65
N THR A 221 -31.34 -10.42 19.53
CA THR A 221 -30.18 -9.53 19.34
C THR A 221 -28.90 -10.33 19.16
N LEU A 222 -28.70 -11.42 19.94
CA LEU A 222 -27.55 -12.30 19.78
C LEU A 222 -27.49 -12.94 18.40
N ILE A 223 -28.61 -13.48 17.92
CA ILE A 223 -28.71 -14.08 16.59
C ILE A 223 -28.42 -13.05 15.49
N LYS A 224 -28.90 -11.79 15.66
CA LYS A 224 -28.64 -10.70 14.75
C LYS A 224 -27.13 -10.37 14.69
N CYS A 225 -26.47 -10.26 15.83
CA CYS A 225 -25.03 -10.04 15.90
C CYS A 225 -24.24 -11.17 15.22
N MET A 226 -24.70 -12.43 15.38
CA MET A 226 -24.09 -13.57 14.70
C MET A 226 -24.19 -13.50 13.19
N LYS A 227 -25.36 -13.15 12.66
CA LYS A 227 -25.54 -12.93 11.21
C LYS A 227 -24.62 -11.82 10.73
N ASN A 228 -24.54 -10.71 11.46
CA ASN A 228 -23.60 -9.60 11.14
C ASN A 228 -22.15 -10.07 11.16
N TYR A 229 -21.75 -10.91 12.12
CA TYR A 229 -20.41 -11.48 12.17
C TYR A 229 -20.04 -12.23 10.89
N TYR A 230 -20.91 -13.13 10.41
CA TYR A 230 -20.63 -13.89 9.18
C TYR A 230 -20.60 -12.98 7.92
N VAL A 231 -21.45 -11.98 7.85
CA VAL A 231 -21.42 -10.98 6.76
C VAL A 231 -20.11 -10.20 6.81
N LEU A 232 -19.72 -9.72 7.98
CA LEU A 232 -18.49 -8.97 8.16
C LEU A 232 -17.24 -9.83 7.89
N ARG A 233 -17.24 -11.09 8.35
CA ARG A 233 -16.17 -12.03 8.07
C ARG A 233 -16.00 -12.25 6.56
N ARG A 234 -17.10 -12.41 5.84
CA ARG A 234 -17.10 -12.54 4.37
C ARG A 234 -16.53 -11.27 3.71
N TYR A 235 -16.98 -10.08 4.14
CA TYR A 235 -16.44 -8.82 3.65
C TYR A 235 -14.92 -8.73 3.86
N ALA A 236 -14.45 -8.95 5.07
CA ALA A 236 -13.03 -8.86 5.39
C ALA A 236 -12.19 -9.92 4.65
N THR A 237 -12.73 -11.13 4.43
CA THR A 237 -12.08 -12.15 3.59
C THR A 237 -11.98 -11.69 2.13
N ASN A 238 -13.01 -11.05 1.59
CA ASN A 238 -12.98 -10.49 0.25
C ASN A 238 -11.95 -9.34 0.15
N VAL A 239 -11.86 -8.47 1.18
CA VAL A 239 -10.82 -7.44 1.27
C VAL A 239 -9.43 -8.08 1.21
N THR A 240 -9.12 -9.01 2.12
CA THR A 240 -7.80 -9.65 2.18
C THR A 240 -7.45 -10.39 0.88
N SER A 241 -8.43 -11.03 0.23
CA SER A 241 -8.24 -11.71 -1.06
C SER A 241 -7.95 -10.72 -2.19
N SER A 242 -8.59 -9.54 -2.21
CA SER A 242 -8.40 -8.53 -3.26
C SER A 242 -7.07 -7.79 -3.13
N VAL A 243 -6.61 -7.54 -1.90
CA VAL A 243 -5.38 -6.76 -1.66
C VAL A 243 -4.10 -7.60 -1.60
N ARG A 244 -4.20 -8.92 -1.41
CA ARG A 244 -3.03 -9.79 -1.18
C ARG A 244 -1.94 -9.69 -2.24
N TYR A 245 -2.33 -9.60 -3.52
CA TYR A 245 -1.36 -9.51 -4.62
C TYR A 245 -0.72 -8.13 -4.71
N MET A 246 -1.46 -7.06 -4.36
CA MET A 246 -0.90 -5.71 -4.23
C MET A 246 0.22 -5.70 -3.18
N VAL A 247 -0.07 -6.26 -2.01
CA VAL A 247 0.91 -6.40 -0.92
C VAL A 247 2.11 -7.26 -1.33
N LEU A 248 1.89 -8.37 -2.02
CA LEU A 248 2.97 -9.24 -2.49
C LEU A 248 3.96 -8.50 -3.38
N ILE A 249 3.45 -7.78 -4.38
CA ILE A 249 4.26 -6.99 -5.30
C ILE A 249 5.06 -5.94 -4.53
N THR A 250 4.40 -5.19 -3.64
CA THR A 250 5.05 -4.19 -2.80
C THR A 250 6.19 -4.82 -1.98
N VAL A 251 5.94 -5.92 -1.26
CA VAL A 251 6.95 -6.56 -0.41
C VAL A 251 8.16 -7.02 -1.23
N ILE A 252 7.94 -7.73 -2.35
CA ILE A 252 9.04 -8.27 -3.16
C ILE A 252 9.87 -7.14 -3.80
N LEU A 253 9.21 -6.18 -4.44
CA LEU A 253 9.92 -5.11 -5.14
C LEU A 253 10.64 -4.16 -4.19
N CYS A 254 10.04 -3.87 -3.02
CA CYS A 254 10.68 -3.03 -2.02
C CYS A 254 11.91 -3.70 -1.38
N ILE A 255 11.91 -5.03 -1.13
CA ILE A 255 13.13 -5.73 -0.68
C ILE A 255 14.25 -5.51 -1.69
N VAL A 256 13.99 -5.83 -2.96
CA VAL A 256 15.01 -5.73 -4.01
C VAL A 256 15.49 -4.29 -4.19
N ALA A 257 14.57 -3.33 -4.20
CA ALA A 257 14.91 -1.90 -4.30
C ALA A 257 15.74 -1.40 -3.10
N CYS A 258 15.41 -1.83 -1.87
CA CYS A 258 16.19 -1.48 -0.67
C CYS A 258 17.62 -2.03 -0.73
N VAL A 259 17.80 -3.25 -1.25
CA VAL A 259 19.12 -3.85 -1.41
C VAL A 259 19.97 -3.05 -2.41
N PHE A 260 19.42 -2.72 -3.59
CA PHE A 260 20.13 -1.92 -4.59
C PHE A 260 20.33 -0.46 -4.16
N ALA A 261 19.41 0.13 -3.41
CA ALA A 261 19.61 1.44 -2.79
C ALA A 261 20.77 1.39 -1.79
N GLY A 262 20.89 0.31 -1.03
CA GLY A 262 21.99 0.07 -0.09
C GLY A 262 23.36 0.07 -0.77
N ILE A 263 23.51 -0.56 -1.94
CA ILE A 263 24.77 -0.56 -2.72
C ILE A 263 25.21 0.88 -3.01
N ASN A 264 24.30 1.73 -3.45
CA ASN A 264 24.58 3.14 -3.73
C ASN A 264 24.94 3.98 -2.46
N LEU A 265 24.52 3.53 -1.27
CA LEU A 265 24.90 4.19 -0.01
C LEU A 265 26.33 3.86 0.41
N ILE A 266 26.82 2.66 0.09
CA ILE A 266 28.18 2.21 0.45
C ILE A 266 29.22 2.72 -0.54
N GLY A 267 28.91 2.73 -1.84
CA GLY A 267 29.80 3.11 -2.94
C GLY A 267 30.41 4.52 -2.79
N LYS A 268 31.40 4.84 -3.63
CA LYS A 268 32.11 6.14 -3.65
C LYS A 268 31.30 7.27 -4.28
N GLN A 269 29.97 7.21 -4.20
CA GLN A 269 29.05 8.18 -4.78
C GLN A 269 29.07 9.54 -4.06
N PRO A 270 28.75 10.66 -4.78
CA PRO A 270 28.52 11.96 -4.18
C PRO A 270 27.42 11.93 -3.12
N ILE A 271 27.52 12.83 -2.13
CA ILE A 271 26.54 12.91 -1.03
C ILE A 271 25.10 13.09 -1.55
N THR A 272 24.93 13.81 -2.66
CA THR A 272 23.61 14.04 -3.31
C THR A 272 22.95 12.72 -3.74
N VAL A 273 23.73 11.82 -4.38
CA VAL A 273 23.28 10.48 -4.78
C VAL A 273 22.95 9.64 -3.55
N LYS A 274 23.79 9.68 -2.52
CA LYS A 274 23.55 8.97 -1.26
C LYS A 274 22.25 9.41 -0.60
N VAL A 275 21.94 10.72 -0.57
CA VAL A 275 20.68 11.25 -0.05
C VAL A 275 19.49 10.73 -0.88
N GLN A 276 19.59 10.71 -2.21
CA GLN A 276 18.53 10.17 -3.07
C GLN A 276 18.22 8.70 -2.74
N PHE A 277 19.24 7.84 -2.68
CA PHE A 277 19.03 6.42 -2.42
C PHE A 277 18.67 6.11 -0.96
N LEU A 278 19.06 6.95 0.00
CA LEU A 278 18.56 6.89 1.37
C LEU A 278 17.05 7.13 1.42
N THR A 279 16.55 8.14 0.69
CA THR A 279 15.09 8.41 0.65
C THR A 279 14.32 7.31 -0.07
N VAL A 280 14.89 6.70 -1.12
CA VAL A 280 14.28 5.54 -1.81
C VAL A 280 14.22 4.32 -0.88
N GLY A 281 15.30 4.01 -0.16
CA GLY A 281 15.30 2.91 0.81
C GLY A 281 14.27 3.12 1.94
N ALA A 282 14.22 4.32 2.50
CA ALA A 282 13.20 4.69 3.49
C ALA A 282 11.77 4.56 2.94
N THR A 283 11.54 4.93 1.66
CA THR A 283 10.25 4.76 0.98
C THR A 283 9.84 3.29 0.93
N GLY A 284 10.73 2.38 0.53
CA GLY A 284 10.44 0.95 0.49
C GLY A 284 10.07 0.37 1.87
N LEU A 285 10.74 0.80 2.93
CA LEU A 285 10.39 0.40 4.30
C LEU A 285 9.01 0.95 4.71
N LEU A 286 8.71 2.20 4.42
CA LEU A 286 7.42 2.83 4.73
C LEU A 286 6.26 2.18 3.99
N GLU A 287 6.42 1.81 2.71
CA GLU A 287 5.39 1.13 1.93
C GLU A 287 4.95 -0.19 2.57
N VAL A 288 5.90 -1.03 2.98
CA VAL A 288 5.59 -2.31 3.64
C VAL A 288 4.97 -2.08 5.02
N PHE A 289 5.45 -1.08 5.77
CA PHE A 289 4.85 -0.70 7.06
C PHE A 289 3.39 -0.30 6.92
N MET A 290 3.06 0.52 5.91
CA MET A 290 1.69 0.98 5.65
C MET A 290 0.70 -0.15 5.41
N CYS A 291 1.13 -1.30 4.88
CA CYS A 291 0.31 -2.48 4.71
C CYS A 291 0.29 -3.37 5.95
N SER A 292 1.43 -3.50 6.65
CA SER A 292 1.59 -4.42 7.78
C SER A 292 0.82 -3.97 9.03
N LEU A 293 0.84 -2.66 9.33
CA LEU A 293 0.14 -2.11 10.49
C LEU A 293 -1.38 -2.36 10.46
N PRO A 294 -2.12 -2.04 9.39
CA PRO A 294 -3.56 -2.29 9.35
C PRO A 294 -3.90 -3.79 9.28
N ALA A 295 -3.05 -4.60 8.68
CA ALA A 295 -3.23 -6.05 8.65
C ALA A 295 -3.11 -6.66 10.05
N ASP A 296 -2.12 -6.23 10.85
CA ASP A 296 -1.93 -6.61 12.24
C ASP A 296 -3.16 -6.25 13.09
N ARG A 297 -3.69 -5.02 12.94
CA ARG A 297 -4.90 -4.58 13.62
C ARG A 297 -6.15 -5.41 13.25
N LEU A 298 -6.26 -5.82 11.99
CA LEU A 298 -7.34 -6.70 11.56
C LEU A 298 -7.23 -8.09 12.20
N ILE A 299 -6.03 -8.63 12.29
CA ILE A 299 -5.76 -9.92 12.96
C ILE A 299 -6.24 -9.85 14.42
N ASP A 300 -5.76 -8.86 15.16
CA ASP A 300 -6.10 -8.68 16.56
C ASP A 300 -7.61 -8.52 16.77
N MET A 301 -8.26 -7.63 16.04
CA MET A 301 -9.67 -7.34 16.22
C MET A 301 -10.57 -8.49 15.77
N SER A 302 -10.27 -9.13 14.63
CA SER A 302 -11.05 -10.28 14.15
C SER A 302 -10.88 -11.54 15.00
N GLY A 303 -9.71 -11.71 15.63
CA GLY A 303 -9.46 -12.81 16.56
C GLY A 303 -10.15 -12.63 17.91
N ASN A 304 -10.23 -11.37 18.38
CA ASN A 304 -10.74 -11.03 19.71
C ASN A 304 -12.21 -10.60 19.72
N VAL A 305 -12.91 -10.59 18.58
CA VAL A 305 -14.29 -10.09 18.50
C VAL A 305 -15.25 -10.79 19.48
N MET A 306 -15.05 -12.08 19.76
CA MET A 306 -15.88 -12.86 20.68
C MET A 306 -15.63 -12.53 22.14
N GLN A 307 -14.55 -11.83 22.47
CA GLN A 307 -14.33 -11.28 23.80
C GLN A 307 -15.48 -10.34 24.21
N GLY A 308 -16.08 -9.63 23.25
CA GLY A 308 -17.24 -8.77 23.52
C GLY A 308 -18.40 -9.54 24.15
N ILE A 309 -18.70 -10.75 23.68
CA ILE A 309 -19.75 -11.58 24.27
C ILE A 309 -19.33 -12.18 25.61
N TYR A 310 -18.06 -12.56 25.78
CA TYR A 310 -17.55 -13.05 27.04
C TYR A 310 -17.67 -11.98 28.14
N GLU A 311 -17.43 -10.71 27.83
CA GLU A 311 -17.57 -9.57 28.72
C GLU A 311 -19.03 -9.15 28.99
N SER A 312 -20.00 -9.69 28.21
CA SER A 312 -21.43 -9.44 28.45
C SER A 312 -21.93 -10.23 29.68
N LYS A 313 -23.12 -9.87 30.19
CA LYS A 313 -23.76 -10.58 31.32
C LYS A 313 -24.51 -11.84 30.87
N TRP A 314 -23.97 -12.59 29.88
CA TRP A 314 -24.60 -13.74 29.28
C TRP A 314 -25.01 -14.84 30.26
N TYR A 315 -24.25 -15.00 31.35
CA TYR A 315 -24.50 -15.97 32.42
C TYR A 315 -25.78 -15.72 33.23
N LYS A 316 -26.35 -14.49 33.15
CA LYS A 316 -27.63 -14.12 33.70
C LYS A 316 -28.79 -14.35 32.73
N GLY A 317 -28.51 -14.71 31.48
CA GLY A 317 -29.49 -14.98 30.46
C GLY A 317 -30.18 -16.34 30.60
N SER A 318 -31.18 -16.61 29.76
CA SER A 318 -31.82 -17.91 29.69
C SER A 318 -30.85 -19.04 29.31
N LEU A 319 -31.13 -20.30 29.63
CA LEU A 319 -30.33 -21.45 29.28
C LEU A 319 -30.05 -21.54 27.77
N GLY A 320 -30.99 -21.05 26.92
CA GLY A 320 -30.83 -21.00 25.48
C GLY A 320 -29.78 -19.96 25.03
N ILE A 321 -29.65 -18.82 25.73
CA ILE A 321 -28.62 -17.83 25.51
C ILE A 321 -27.25 -18.40 25.92
N GLN A 322 -27.17 -19.00 27.12
CA GLN A 322 -25.94 -19.58 27.64
C GLN A 322 -25.37 -20.67 26.71
N LYS A 323 -26.21 -21.58 26.21
CA LYS A 323 -25.81 -22.62 25.24
C LYS A 323 -25.31 -22.01 23.93
N LEU A 324 -25.99 -20.96 23.41
CA LEU A 324 -25.59 -20.31 22.18
C LEU A 324 -24.25 -19.57 22.34
N VAL A 325 -24.06 -18.87 23.47
CA VAL A 325 -22.79 -18.22 23.79
C VAL A 325 -21.65 -19.22 23.94
N ALA A 326 -21.85 -20.34 24.63
CA ALA A 326 -20.84 -21.41 24.75
C ALA A 326 -20.39 -21.92 23.37
N LEU A 327 -21.32 -22.05 22.42
CA LEU A 327 -20.99 -22.43 21.05
C LEU A 327 -20.19 -21.33 20.31
N MET A 328 -20.50 -20.06 20.57
CA MET A 328 -19.82 -18.94 19.94
C MET A 328 -18.41 -18.67 20.48
N LEU A 329 -18.14 -19.04 21.72
CA LEU A 329 -16.82 -18.88 22.33
C LEU A 329 -15.79 -19.91 21.83
N THR A 330 -16.19 -20.81 20.90
CA THR A 330 -15.25 -21.69 20.21
C THR A 330 -14.23 -20.83 19.43
N PRO A 331 -12.91 -21.07 19.58
CA PRO A 331 -11.90 -20.25 18.92
C PRO A 331 -12.07 -20.24 17.40
N LEU A 332 -12.19 -19.06 16.83
CA LEU A 332 -12.26 -18.85 15.40
C LEU A 332 -10.92 -18.33 14.90
N SER A 333 -10.45 -18.85 13.76
CA SER A 333 -9.21 -18.36 13.15
C SER A 333 -9.34 -16.88 12.79
N PRO A 334 -8.36 -16.02 13.14
CA PRO A 334 -8.35 -14.61 12.77
C PRO A 334 -8.28 -14.46 11.26
N ILE A 335 -8.72 -13.30 10.77
CA ILE A 335 -8.64 -12.98 9.35
C ILE A 335 -7.25 -12.41 9.06
N THR A 336 -6.55 -13.03 8.12
CA THR A 336 -5.15 -12.70 7.81
C THR A 336 -4.98 -12.40 6.32
N VAL A 337 -4.09 -11.48 6.00
CA VAL A 337 -3.53 -11.36 4.66
C VAL A 337 -2.37 -12.34 4.56
N LYS A 338 -2.53 -13.38 3.74
CA LYS A 338 -1.52 -14.42 3.55
C LYS A 338 -1.38 -14.82 2.10
N ILE A 339 -0.17 -15.22 1.71
CA ILE A 339 0.15 -15.71 0.37
C ILE A 339 1.07 -16.92 0.53
N ASN A 340 0.47 -18.09 0.73
CA ASN A 340 1.15 -19.37 0.89
C ASN A 340 2.49 -19.25 1.65
N SER A 341 3.59 -19.71 1.04
CA SER A 341 4.91 -19.75 1.67
C SER A 341 5.67 -18.42 1.67
N ILE A 342 5.25 -17.41 0.88
CA ILE A 342 6.00 -16.15 0.72
C ILE A 342 5.66 -15.16 1.83
N ILE A 343 4.37 -14.98 2.09
CA ILE A 343 3.88 -14.16 3.21
C ILE A 343 3.00 -15.06 4.07
N PRO A 344 3.55 -15.69 5.11
CA PRO A 344 2.76 -16.60 5.96
C PRO A 344 1.61 -15.87 6.64
N VAL A 345 1.87 -14.72 7.22
CA VAL A 345 0.88 -13.79 7.80
C VAL A 345 1.45 -12.38 7.78
N LEU A 346 0.81 -11.47 7.05
CA LEU A 346 1.18 -10.06 7.08
C LEU A 346 0.83 -9.47 8.45
N SER A 347 1.84 -9.03 9.21
CA SER A 347 1.72 -8.49 10.56
C SER A 347 2.91 -7.57 10.88
N LEU A 348 2.91 -6.92 12.03
CA LEU A 348 4.08 -6.17 12.50
C LEU A 348 5.28 -7.09 12.78
N ASN A 349 5.06 -8.32 13.23
CA ASN A 349 6.13 -9.31 13.39
C ASN A 349 6.76 -9.67 12.04
N PHE A 350 5.96 -9.85 11.00
CA PHE A 350 6.45 -10.02 9.63
C PHE A 350 7.27 -8.82 9.18
N TYR A 351 6.83 -7.60 9.48
CA TYR A 351 7.55 -6.37 9.15
C TYR A 351 8.91 -6.29 9.87
N CYS A 352 8.99 -6.65 11.14
CA CYS A 352 10.28 -6.72 11.86
C CYS A 352 11.23 -7.73 11.20
N SER A 353 10.74 -8.91 10.83
CA SER A 353 11.51 -9.92 10.10
C SER A 353 11.95 -9.42 8.71
N TYR A 354 11.06 -8.70 8.01
CA TYR A 354 11.34 -8.07 6.72
C TYR A 354 12.51 -7.09 6.84
N ILE A 355 12.52 -6.20 7.83
CA ILE A 355 13.62 -5.25 8.09
C ILE A 355 14.91 -6.02 8.35
N SER A 356 14.89 -6.98 9.28
CA SER A 356 16.06 -7.78 9.64
C SER A 356 16.67 -8.50 8.42
N ASN A 357 15.83 -9.13 7.59
CA ASN A 357 16.26 -9.82 6.38
C ASN A 357 16.84 -8.86 5.34
N THR A 358 16.25 -7.67 5.18
CA THR A 358 16.74 -6.63 4.26
C THR A 358 18.14 -6.16 4.69
N PHE A 359 18.34 -5.91 5.98
CA PHE A 359 19.66 -5.55 6.51
C PHE A 359 20.69 -6.68 6.40
N SER A 360 20.28 -7.93 6.60
CA SER A 360 21.16 -9.10 6.43
C SER A 360 21.63 -9.25 4.98
N LEU A 361 20.72 -9.11 4.01
CA LEU A 361 21.05 -9.14 2.59
C LEU A 361 22.00 -7.99 2.21
N PHE A 362 21.71 -6.78 2.71
CA PHE A 362 22.58 -5.63 2.52
C PHE A 362 23.99 -5.86 3.06
N THR A 363 24.12 -6.41 4.28
CA THR A 363 25.42 -6.70 4.89
C THR A 363 26.19 -7.78 4.12
N ALA A 364 25.51 -8.83 3.65
CA ALA A 364 26.12 -9.87 2.84
C ALA A 364 26.66 -9.32 1.51
N LEU A 365 25.89 -8.49 0.80
CA LEU A 365 26.35 -7.86 -0.44
C LEU A 365 27.52 -6.90 -0.21
N ARG A 366 27.53 -6.17 0.91
CA ARG A 366 28.64 -5.29 1.27
C ARG A 366 29.96 -6.06 1.38
N ILE A 367 29.96 -7.23 2.03
CA ILE A 367 31.16 -8.06 2.19
C ILE A 367 31.68 -8.49 0.82
N VAL A 368 30.81 -9.01 -0.06
CA VAL A 368 31.20 -9.43 -1.41
C VAL A 368 31.81 -8.28 -2.23
N MET A 369 31.25 -7.07 -2.13
CA MET A 369 31.78 -5.91 -2.87
C MET A 369 33.12 -5.42 -2.35
N ILE A 370 33.42 -5.56 -1.06
CA ILE A 370 34.72 -5.17 -0.48
C ILE A 370 35.79 -6.17 -0.88
N ASP A 371 35.49 -7.47 -0.87
CA ASP A 371 36.41 -8.53 -1.26
C ASP A 371 36.78 -8.48 -2.78
N GLU A 372 35.98 -7.83 -3.63
CA GLU A 372 36.33 -7.63 -5.05
C GLU A 372 37.16 -6.36 -5.31
N GLU A 373 37.31 -5.45 -4.31
CA GLU A 373 38.13 -4.23 -4.42
C GLU A 373 39.59 -4.44 -3.88
N ASP A 374 39.86 -5.53 -3.15
CA ASP A 374 41.19 -5.94 -2.63
C ASP A 374 41.85 -6.96 -3.59
#